data_f8db72b78dc1402ccfbb7bf3f6f35231
#
_entry.id   f8db72b78dc1402ccfbb7bf3f6f35231
#
_cell.length_a   1.000
_cell.length_b   1.000
_cell.length_c   1.000
_cell.angle_alpha   90.00
_cell.angle_beta   90.00
_cell.angle_gamma   90.00
#
_symmetry.space_group_name_H-M   'P 1'
#
loop_
_entity.id
_entity.type
_entity.pdbx_description
1 polymer ?
#
loop_
_entity_poly.entity_id
_entity_poly.type
_entity_poly.pdbx_seq_one_letter_code
_entity_poly.pdbx_strand_id
1 'polypeptide(L)' 'MDLMYHPSDLAAMDPLVLMKNLDHVRMTSRRLSYILQQQVHLYTPEANKVRDEIDRYVEAERQIEGEMARRRIRA' A
#
# COMPACT_ATOMS: atom_id res chain seq x y z
N MET A 1 6.24 8.43 11.26
CA MET A 1 5.61 7.29 10.55
C MET A 1 6.61 6.73 9.55
N ASP A 2 6.88 5.44 9.65
CA ASP A 2 7.81 4.81 8.72
C ASP A 2 7.14 4.59 7.38
N LEU A 3 7.74 5.12 6.33
CA LEU A 3 7.25 4.92 4.97
C LEU A 3 7.69 3.53 4.49
N MET A 4 6.78 2.81 3.82
CA MET A 4 7.10 1.51 3.24
C MET A 4 8.13 1.64 2.13
N TYR A 5 8.11 2.74 1.39
CA TYR A 5 9.07 3.04 0.33
C TYR A 5 9.71 4.38 0.56
N HIS A 6 11.02 4.44 0.39
CA HIS A 6 11.76 5.70 0.36
C HIS A 6 11.60 6.37 -1.00
N PRO A 7 11.48 7.71 -1.06
CA PRO A 7 11.38 8.40 -2.34
C PRO A 7 12.53 8.08 -3.29
N SER A 8 13.75 7.93 -2.76
CA SER A 8 14.91 7.59 -3.59
C SER A 8 14.80 6.19 -4.18
N ASP A 9 14.25 5.24 -3.42
CA ASP A 9 14.04 3.88 -3.91
C ASP A 9 13.00 3.86 -5.01
N LEU A 10 11.90 4.61 -4.84
CA LEU A 10 10.87 4.74 -5.86
C LEU A 10 11.42 5.35 -7.14
N ALA A 11 12.24 6.38 -7.00
CA ALA A 11 12.84 7.06 -8.15
C ALA A 11 13.78 6.14 -8.95
N ALA A 12 14.37 5.14 -8.28
CA ALA A 12 15.30 4.19 -8.89
C ALA A 12 14.59 2.98 -9.52
N MET A 13 13.31 2.77 -9.26
CA MET A 13 12.59 1.60 -9.75
C MET A 13 12.25 1.72 -11.23
N ASP A 14 12.36 0.60 -11.95
CA ASP A 14 11.85 0.49 -13.32
C ASP A 14 10.33 0.56 -13.35
N PRO A 15 9.73 1.03 -14.46
CA PRO A 15 8.26 1.08 -14.58
C PRO A 15 7.59 -0.27 -14.28
N LEU A 16 8.15 -1.37 -14.74
CA LEU A 16 7.59 -2.70 -14.48
C LEU A 16 7.63 -3.05 -13.00
N VAL A 17 8.70 -2.67 -12.31
CA VAL A 17 8.84 -2.91 -10.87
C VAL A 17 7.81 -2.08 -10.10
N LEU A 18 7.61 -0.82 -10.50
CA LEU A 18 6.58 0.03 -9.90
C LEU A 18 5.20 -0.59 -10.06
N MET A 19 4.87 -1.07 -11.27
CA MET A 19 3.58 -1.68 -11.54
C MET A 19 3.36 -2.95 -10.73
N LYS A 20 4.38 -3.80 -10.62
CA LYS A 20 4.30 -5.01 -9.80
C LYS A 20 4.10 -4.70 -8.33
N ASN A 21 4.82 -3.71 -7.82
CA ASN A 21 4.67 -3.28 -6.43
C ASN A 21 3.29 -2.68 -6.19
N LEU A 22 2.77 -1.92 -7.14
CA LEU A 22 1.43 -1.35 -7.04
C LEU A 22 0.38 -2.46 -6.95
N ASP A 23 0.47 -3.47 -7.81
CA ASP A 23 -0.45 -4.60 -7.78
C ASP A 23 -0.37 -5.34 -6.46
N HIS A 24 0.84 -5.60 -5.97
CA HIS A 24 1.05 -6.28 -4.69
C HIS A 24 0.42 -5.50 -3.55
N VAL A 25 0.67 -4.20 -3.49
CA VAL A 25 0.14 -3.33 -2.44
C VAL A 25 -1.39 -3.30 -2.47
N ARG A 26 -1.97 -3.16 -3.66
CA ARG A 26 -3.42 -3.14 -3.83
C ARG A 26 -4.06 -4.46 -3.40
N MET A 27 -3.49 -5.58 -3.82
CA MET A 27 -4.01 -6.89 -3.46
C MET A 27 -3.91 -7.14 -1.97
N THR A 28 -2.79 -6.78 -1.36
CA THR A 28 -2.58 -6.96 0.07
C THR A 28 -3.55 -6.09 0.87
N SER A 29 -3.71 -4.83 0.46
CA SER A 29 -4.64 -3.91 1.10
C SER A 29 -6.08 -4.44 1.06
N ARG A 30 -6.51 -4.95 -0.08
CA ARG A 30 -7.84 -5.53 -0.23
C ARG A 30 -8.03 -6.76 0.65
N ARG A 31 -7.02 -7.62 0.71
CA ARG A 31 -7.07 -8.83 1.54
C ARG A 31 -7.18 -8.47 3.01
N LEU A 32 -6.38 -7.51 3.46
CA LEU A 32 -6.44 -7.05 4.84
C LEU A 32 -7.78 -6.40 5.16
N SER A 33 -8.32 -5.62 4.26
CA SER A 33 -9.64 -5.00 4.42
C SER A 33 -10.73 -6.05 4.55
N TYR A 34 -10.66 -7.11 3.76
CA TYR A 34 -11.59 -8.22 3.85
C TYR A 34 -11.51 -8.91 5.21
N ILE A 35 -10.30 -9.19 5.68
CA ILE A 35 -10.09 -9.80 6.99
C ILE A 35 -10.68 -8.90 8.09
N LEU A 36 -10.44 -7.60 8.00
CA LEU A 36 -10.97 -6.66 8.99
C LEU A 36 -12.49 -6.64 9.00
N GLN A 37 -13.12 -6.71 7.82
CA GLN A 37 -14.59 -6.75 7.72
C GLN A 37 -15.19 -7.98 8.41
N GLN A 38 -14.47 -9.08 8.41
CA GLN A 38 -14.92 -10.29 9.11
C GLN A 38 -14.91 -10.10 10.63
N GLN A 39 -14.19 -9.11 11.13
CA GLN A 39 -14.03 -8.84 12.56
C GLN A 39 -14.51 -7.43 12.91
N VAL A 40 -15.51 -6.96 12.18
CA VAL A 40 -15.95 -5.55 12.22
C VAL A 40 -16.41 -5.10 13.62
N HIS A 41 -16.90 -6.01 14.44
CA HIS A 41 -17.37 -5.69 15.78
C HIS A 41 -16.26 -5.76 16.86
N LEU A 42 -15.04 -6.04 16.47
CA LEU A 42 -13.94 -6.21 17.39
C LEU A 42 -13.04 -4.98 17.43
N TYR A 43 -12.94 -4.36 18.60
CA TYR A 43 -11.97 -3.32 18.87
C TYR A 43 -10.82 -3.91 19.67
N THR A 44 -10.22 -4.95 19.12
CA THR A 44 -9.12 -5.67 19.75
C THR A 44 -7.78 -5.08 19.30
N PRO A 45 -6.69 -5.32 20.06
CA PRO A 45 -5.35 -4.93 19.59
C PRO A 45 -5.00 -5.53 18.24
N GLU A 46 -5.45 -6.75 17.96
CA GLU A 46 -5.22 -7.40 16.65
C GLU A 46 -5.90 -6.65 15.53
N ALA A 47 -7.16 -6.26 15.74
CA ALA A 47 -7.90 -5.48 14.73
C ALA A 47 -7.22 -4.14 14.49
N ASN A 48 -6.73 -3.49 15.54
CA ASN A 48 -6.02 -2.22 15.40
C ASN A 48 -4.72 -2.38 14.62
N LYS A 49 -4.00 -3.48 14.82
CA LYS A 49 -2.79 -3.76 14.02
C LYS A 49 -3.13 -3.92 12.54
N VAL A 50 -4.22 -4.61 12.23
CA VAL A 50 -4.66 -4.77 10.84
C VAL A 50 -5.00 -3.41 10.23
N ARG A 51 -5.71 -2.56 10.97
CA ARG A 51 -6.01 -1.20 10.49
C ARG A 51 -4.75 -0.40 10.21
N ASP A 52 -3.76 -0.48 11.10
CA ASP A 52 -2.49 0.22 10.91
C ASP A 52 -1.76 -0.30 9.67
N GLU A 53 -1.78 -1.59 9.43
CA GLU A 53 -1.18 -2.17 8.23
C GLU A 53 -1.90 -1.72 6.98
N ILE A 54 -3.23 -1.69 7.00
CA ILE A 54 -4.01 -1.19 5.85
C ILE A 54 -3.60 0.24 5.55
N ASP A 55 -3.49 1.09 6.57
CA ASP A 55 -3.09 2.49 6.37
C ASP A 55 -1.71 2.59 5.75
N ARG A 56 -0.77 1.73 6.15
CA ARG A 56 0.57 1.71 5.57
C ARG A 56 0.53 1.31 4.10
N TYR A 57 -0.26 0.31 3.74
CA TYR A 57 -0.40 -0.11 2.35
C TYR A 57 -1.11 0.93 1.49
N VAL A 58 -2.10 1.62 2.04
CA VAL A 58 -2.77 2.72 1.35
C VAL A 58 -1.77 3.85 1.07
N GLU A 59 -0.94 4.18 2.04
CA GLU A 59 0.09 5.21 1.85
C GLU A 59 1.15 4.77 0.85
N ALA A 60 1.54 3.49 0.89
CA ALA A 60 2.47 2.94 -0.09
C ALA A 60 1.89 3.02 -1.52
N GLU A 61 0.60 2.73 -1.67
CA GLU A 61 -0.09 2.87 -2.96
C GLU A 61 0.00 4.30 -3.46
N ARG A 62 -0.28 5.28 -2.59
CA ARG A 62 -0.17 6.69 -2.95
C ARG A 62 1.24 7.06 -3.38
N GLN A 63 2.26 6.54 -2.69
CA GLN A 63 3.65 6.81 -3.04
C GLN A 63 3.98 6.29 -4.44
N ILE A 64 3.57 5.06 -4.74
CA ILE A 64 3.82 4.46 -6.06
C ILE A 64 3.06 5.21 -7.13
N GLU A 65 1.78 5.49 -6.91
CA GLU A 65 0.96 6.23 -7.87
C GLU A 65 1.52 7.62 -8.12
N GLY A 66 2.01 8.30 -7.06
CA GLY A 66 2.64 9.60 -7.19
C GLY A 66 3.89 9.55 -8.05
N GLU A 67 4.73 8.51 -7.88
CA GLU A 67 5.92 8.34 -8.70
C GLU A 67 5.57 8.04 -10.16
N MET A 68 4.56 7.20 -10.38
CA MET A 68 4.08 6.89 -11.72
C MET A 68 3.53 8.13 -12.41
N ALA A 69 2.74 8.94 -11.68
CA ALA A 69 2.19 10.19 -12.22
C ALA A 69 3.30 11.16 -12.58
N ARG A 70 4.33 11.26 -11.73
CA ARG A 70 5.48 12.13 -12.00
C ARG A 70 6.20 11.72 -13.30
N ARG A 71 6.26 10.43 -13.58
CA ARG A 71 6.88 9.89 -14.80
C ARG A 71 5.91 9.79 -15.96
N ARG A 72 4.65 10.13 -15.77
CA ARG A 72 3.58 9.99 -16.76
C ARG A 72 3.37 8.53 -17.20
N ILE A 73 3.53 7.61 -16.28
CA ILE A 73 3.26 6.18 -16.52
C ILE A 73 1.78 5.94 -16.23
N ARG A 74 1.10 5.28 -17.17
CA ARG A 74 -0.30 4.89 -16.97
C ARG A 74 -0.35 3.46 -16.44
N ALA A 75 -1.12 3.27 -15.40
CA ALA A 75 -1.34 1.95 -14.84
C ALA A 75 -2.46 1.23 -15.58
#